data_144b06c4746bf7a43412e3d57612de66
#
_entry.id   144b06c4746bf7a43412e3d57612de66
#
_cell.length_a   1.000
_cell.length_b   1.000
_cell.length_c   1.000
_cell.angle_alpha   90.00
_cell.angle_beta   90.00
_cell.angle_gamma   90.00
#
_symmetry.space_group_name_H-M   'P 1'
#
loop_
_entity.id
_entity.type
_entity.pdbx_description
1 polymer ?
#
loop_
_entity_poly.entity_id
_entity_poly.type
_entity_poly.pdbx_seq_one_letter_code
_entity_poly.pdbx_strand_id
1 'polypeptide(L)'
;MNNLISFTPLSLFHSSLNNFFTDESFLGSNYVENDFLPIDVFKSVDEYVIKASLPGCKKEDLDILVHDGVLTIKAKLKEDFSNSKFQYLKRERNYSSFSRSLKLPDAVEDDKTVAELKDGVLSLTIPLAEKSKPKKINIS
;
A
#
# COMPACT_ATOMS: atom_id res chain seq x y z
N MET A 1 5.44 -8.68 -40.18
CA MET A 1 4.88 -8.69 -38.80
C MET A 1 5.07 -7.30 -38.22
N ASN A 2 4.03 -6.53 -38.20
CA ASN A 2 4.05 -5.19 -37.62
C ASN A 2 3.67 -5.28 -36.16
N ASN A 3 4.66 -5.35 -35.27
CA ASN A 3 4.43 -5.09 -33.84
C ASN A 3 4.29 -3.58 -33.67
N LEU A 4 3.08 -3.08 -33.83
CA LEU A 4 2.70 -1.75 -33.37
C LEU A 4 2.58 -1.82 -31.84
N ILE A 5 3.68 -1.50 -31.16
CA ILE A 5 3.61 -1.21 -29.73
C ILE A 5 2.98 0.16 -29.61
N SER A 6 1.69 0.19 -29.34
CA SER A 6 0.97 1.41 -29.01
C SER A 6 1.44 1.87 -27.62
N PHE A 7 2.38 2.79 -27.59
CA PHE A 7 2.73 3.49 -26.36
C PHE A 7 1.64 4.49 -26.04
N THR A 8 0.72 4.10 -25.17
CA THR A 8 -0.17 5.08 -24.57
C THR A 8 0.57 5.81 -23.44
N PRO A 9 0.31 7.10 -23.22
CA PRO A 9 0.91 7.85 -22.10
C PRO A 9 0.71 7.16 -20.74
N LEU A 10 -0.35 6.36 -20.60
CA LEU A 10 -0.65 5.58 -19.42
C LEU A 10 0.37 4.43 -19.21
N SER A 11 0.91 3.84 -20.28
CA SER A 11 1.89 2.75 -20.16
C SER A 11 3.26 3.27 -19.71
N LEU A 12 3.64 4.48 -20.11
CA LEU A 12 4.85 5.15 -19.62
C LEU A 12 4.74 5.51 -18.14
N PHE A 13 3.57 5.92 -17.71
CA PHE A 13 3.29 6.20 -16.31
C PHE A 13 3.35 4.91 -15.45
N HIS A 14 2.83 3.81 -15.97
CA HIS A 14 2.89 2.49 -15.34
C HIS A 14 4.32 1.96 -15.21
N SER A 15 5.15 2.12 -16.24
CA SER A 15 6.53 1.64 -16.19
C SER A 15 7.40 2.45 -15.22
N SER A 16 7.20 3.76 -15.14
CA SER A 16 7.90 4.62 -14.19
C SER A 16 7.51 4.30 -12.74
N LEU A 17 6.23 4.01 -12.48
CA LEU A 17 5.77 3.59 -11.17
C LEU A 17 6.29 2.20 -10.79
N ASN A 18 6.32 1.23 -11.72
CA ASN A 18 6.87 -0.08 -11.44
C ASN A 18 8.35 -0.01 -11.08
N ASN A 19 9.16 0.74 -11.83
CA ASN A 19 10.58 0.91 -11.51
C ASN A 19 10.78 1.58 -10.15
N PHE A 20 9.91 2.51 -9.78
CA PHE A 20 9.96 3.18 -8.49
C PHE A 20 9.65 2.23 -7.32
N PHE A 21 8.71 1.30 -7.52
CA PHE A 21 8.32 0.33 -6.49
C PHE A 21 9.19 -0.92 -6.44
N THR A 22 10.01 -1.17 -7.46
CA THR A 22 10.93 -2.32 -7.54
C THR A 22 12.38 -1.96 -7.20
N ASP A 23 12.69 -0.68 -6.92
CA ASP A 23 14.03 -0.30 -6.50
C ASP A 23 14.34 -0.95 -5.14
N GLU A 24 15.32 -1.85 -5.15
CA GLU A 24 15.78 -2.59 -3.95
C GLU A 24 16.26 -1.66 -2.83
N SER A 25 16.68 -0.46 -3.15
CA SER A 25 17.07 0.55 -2.14
C SER A 25 15.87 1.05 -1.34
N PHE A 26 14.67 0.92 -1.90
CA PHE A 26 13.42 1.28 -1.29
C PHE A 26 12.85 0.17 -0.40
N LEU A 27 13.13 -1.06 -0.77
CA LEU A 27 12.80 -2.26 -0.01
C LEU A 27 13.94 -2.50 0.99
N GLY A 28 13.90 -1.82 2.14
CA GLY A 28 14.89 -2.07 3.20
C GLY A 28 15.18 -3.58 3.34
N SER A 29 16.46 -3.93 3.33
CA SER A 29 17.05 -5.25 3.16
C SER A 29 16.73 -6.32 4.23
N ASN A 30 15.55 -6.29 4.83
CA ASN A 30 15.11 -7.24 5.85
C ASN A 30 13.76 -7.88 5.49
N TYR A 31 13.68 -8.49 4.30
CA TYR A 31 12.55 -9.37 4.00
C TYR A 31 12.75 -10.71 4.69
N VAL A 32 12.06 -10.90 5.79
CA VAL A 32 11.67 -12.24 6.19
C VAL A 32 10.48 -12.60 5.30
N GLU A 33 10.63 -13.60 4.50
CA GLU A 33 9.74 -14.04 3.40
C GLU A 33 8.25 -14.25 3.82
N ASN A 34 7.96 -14.21 5.11
CA ASN A 34 6.63 -14.46 5.71
C ASN A 34 5.85 -13.20 6.11
N ASP A 35 6.44 -12.02 6.05
CA ASP A 35 5.83 -10.78 6.57
C ASP A 35 5.38 -9.81 5.47
N PHE A 36 5.26 -10.29 4.23
CA PHE A 36 4.88 -9.48 3.09
C PHE A 36 3.38 -9.19 3.07
N LEU A 37 3.00 -7.93 3.11
CA LEU A 37 1.64 -7.45 2.92
C LEU A 37 1.44 -6.95 1.48
N PRO A 38 0.70 -7.67 0.63
CA PRO A 38 0.36 -7.18 -0.71
C PRO A 38 -0.55 -5.97 -0.62
N ILE A 39 -0.26 -4.95 -1.43
CA ILE A 39 -1.06 -3.74 -1.52
C ILE A 39 -1.33 -3.38 -2.97
N ASP A 40 -2.50 -2.79 -3.22
CA ASP A 40 -2.80 -2.08 -4.45
C ASP A 40 -2.68 -0.58 -4.21
N VAL A 41 -2.06 0.12 -5.13
CA VAL A 41 -1.90 1.57 -5.08
C VAL A 41 -2.54 2.20 -6.30
N PHE A 42 -3.48 3.09 -6.06
CA PHE A 42 -4.14 3.89 -7.09
C PHE A 42 -3.78 5.36 -6.90
N LYS A 43 -3.65 6.08 -7.98
CA LYS A 43 -3.42 7.52 -7.95
C LYS A 43 -4.41 8.22 -8.87
N SER A 44 -5.01 9.29 -8.37
CA SER A 44 -5.77 10.26 -9.15
C SER A 44 -5.03 11.61 -9.20
N VAL A 45 -5.66 12.61 -9.75
CA VAL A 45 -5.12 13.99 -9.75
C VAL A 45 -5.14 14.62 -8.35
N ASP A 46 -5.96 14.10 -7.44
CA ASP A 46 -6.20 14.68 -6.12
C ASP A 46 -5.68 13.83 -4.95
N GLU A 47 -5.52 12.53 -5.14
CA GLU A 47 -5.26 11.63 -4.03
C GLU A 47 -4.62 10.31 -4.45
N TYR A 48 -4.00 9.65 -3.47
CA TYR A 48 -3.69 8.22 -3.51
C TYR A 48 -4.77 7.42 -2.81
N VAL A 49 -5.13 6.28 -3.35
CA VAL A 49 -5.93 5.25 -2.68
C VAL A 49 -5.12 3.97 -2.61
N ILE A 50 -4.94 3.45 -1.40
CA ILE A 50 -4.17 2.24 -1.16
C ILE A 50 -5.08 1.21 -0.52
N LYS A 51 -5.05 -0.01 -1.05
CA LYS A 51 -5.84 -1.12 -0.52
C LYS A 51 -4.95 -2.28 -0.11
N ALA A 52 -5.25 -2.87 1.03
CA ALA A 52 -4.58 -4.07 1.54
C ALA A 52 -5.62 -5.08 2.04
N SER A 53 -5.42 -6.36 1.71
CA SER A 53 -6.29 -7.44 2.20
C SER A 53 -5.78 -7.97 3.53
N LEU A 54 -6.57 -7.79 4.57
CA LEU A 54 -6.25 -8.16 5.96
C LEU A 54 -7.40 -8.91 6.61
N PRO A 55 -7.75 -10.11 6.09
CA PRO A 55 -8.87 -10.88 6.61
C PRO A 55 -8.63 -11.27 8.06
N GLY A 56 -9.63 -11.06 8.92
CA GLY A 56 -9.56 -11.35 10.34
C GLY A 56 -8.81 -10.31 11.18
N CYS A 57 -8.29 -9.25 10.58
CA CYS A 57 -7.66 -8.15 11.29
C CYS A 57 -8.70 -7.21 11.91
N LYS A 58 -8.45 -6.78 13.12
CA LYS A 58 -9.26 -5.76 13.82
C LYS A 58 -8.55 -4.42 13.78
N LYS A 59 -9.30 -3.34 14.00
CA LYS A 59 -8.73 -1.98 14.06
C LYS A 59 -7.61 -1.85 15.09
N GLU A 60 -7.76 -2.53 16.23
CA GLU A 60 -6.79 -2.53 17.34
C GLU A 60 -5.46 -3.21 16.97
N ASP A 61 -5.47 -4.05 15.94
CA ASP A 61 -4.31 -4.80 15.48
C ASP A 61 -3.57 -4.09 14.34
N LEU A 62 -4.06 -2.90 13.94
CA LEU A 62 -3.48 -2.07 12.87
C LEU A 62 -2.76 -0.84 13.44
N ASP A 63 -1.59 -0.57 12.89
CA ASP A 63 -0.85 0.67 13.10
C ASP A 63 -0.47 1.25 11.73
N ILE A 64 -0.92 2.46 11.47
CA ILE A 64 -0.75 3.14 10.18
C ILE A 64 -0.15 4.50 10.44
N LEU A 65 0.97 4.76 9.80
CA LEU A 65 1.69 6.03 9.89
C LEU A 65 1.97 6.56 8.49
N VAL A 66 1.66 7.83 8.25
CA VAL A 66 2.13 8.59 7.10
C VAL A 66 2.99 9.72 7.63
N HIS A 67 4.25 9.74 7.24
CA HIS A 67 5.22 10.74 7.69
C HIS A 67 6.31 10.96 6.64
N ASP A 68 6.60 12.22 6.32
CA ASP A 68 7.60 12.62 5.32
C ASP A 68 7.45 11.88 3.97
N GLY A 69 6.21 11.71 3.52
CA GLY A 69 5.92 11.02 2.27
C GLY A 69 6.12 9.51 2.32
N VAL A 70 6.30 8.93 3.49
CA VAL A 70 6.39 7.49 3.69
C VAL A 70 5.14 6.99 4.41
N LEU A 71 4.42 6.08 3.77
CA LEU A 71 3.36 5.31 4.39
C LEU A 71 3.95 4.05 5.01
N THR A 72 3.62 3.79 6.27
CA THR A 72 3.94 2.53 6.95
C THR A 72 2.66 1.90 7.47
N ILE A 73 2.42 0.65 7.10
CA ILE A 73 1.31 -0.16 7.57
C ILE A 73 1.87 -1.33 8.35
N LYS A 74 1.45 -1.49 9.59
CA LYS A 74 1.75 -2.67 10.41
C LYS A 74 0.45 -3.31 10.83
N ALA A 75 0.38 -4.62 10.71
CA ALA A 75 -0.79 -5.41 11.09
C ALA A 75 -0.33 -6.65 11.87
N LYS A 76 -1.07 -7.00 12.91
CA LYS A 76 -0.83 -8.21 13.69
C LYS A 76 -2.06 -9.07 13.67
N LEU A 77 -1.98 -10.21 12.98
CA LEU A 77 -3.04 -11.21 12.99
C LEU A 77 -2.87 -12.16 14.17
N LYS A 78 -3.94 -12.38 14.92
CA LYS A 78 -3.97 -13.32 16.04
C LYS A 78 -4.38 -14.68 15.55
N GLU A 79 -3.73 -15.68 16.10
CA GLU A 79 -4.09 -17.08 15.86
C GLU A 79 -5.39 -17.45 16.56
N ASP A 80 -6.33 -18.06 15.83
CA ASP A 80 -7.66 -18.41 16.36
C ASP A 80 -7.60 -19.51 17.42
N PHE A 81 -6.66 -20.44 17.29
CA PHE A 81 -6.54 -21.63 18.13
C PHE A 81 -5.16 -21.71 18.81
N SER A 82 -4.87 -20.76 19.67
CA SER A 82 -3.69 -20.80 20.54
C SER A 82 -3.85 -21.80 21.71
N ASN A 83 -5.00 -22.46 21.79
CA ASN A 83 -5.35 -23.36 22.88
C ASN A 83 -4.85 -24.79 22.62
N SER A 84 -4.24 -25.40 23.63
CA SER A 84 -3.67 -26.76 23.61
C SER A 84 -4.66 -27.91 23.34
N LYS A 85 -5.96 -27.62 23.22
CA LYS A 85 -7.00 -28.63 22.92
C LYS A 85 -7.04 -29.05 21.44
N PHE A 86 -6.47 -28.23 20.56
CA PHE A 86 -6.48 -28.45 19.12
C PHE A 86 -5.08 -28.71 18.59
N GLN A 87 -4.94 -29.69 17.74
CA GLN A 87 -3.73 -30.01 17.02
C GLN A 87 -3.92 -29.66 15.55
N TYR A 88 -2.98 -28.90 14.96
CA TYR A 88 -2.97 -28.66 13.54
C TYR A 88 -2.71 -29.96 12.77
N LEU A 89 -3.62 -30.33 11.89
CA LEU A 89 -3.41 -31.38 10.88
C LEU A 89 -2.83 -30.78 9.58
N LYS A 90 -3.19 -29.53 9.27
CA LYS A 90 -2.68 -28.76 8.14
C LYS A 90 -2.72 -27.28 8.49
N ARG A 91 -1.65 -26.56 8.17
CA ARG A 91 -1.53 -25.12 8.38
C ARG A 91 -1.06 -24.46 7.10
N GLU A 92 -1.95 -23.73 6.44
CA GLU A 92 -1.67 -22.98 5.22
C GLU A 92 -1.94 -21.47 5.40
N ARG A 93 -2.80 -21.11 6.36
CA ARG A 93 -3.10 -19.72 6.68
C ARG A 93 -1.94 -19.10 7.47
N ASN A 94 -1.58 -17.89 7.09
CA ASN A 94 -0.54 -17.14 7.78
C ASN A 94 -1.13 -16.29 8.90
N TYR A 95 -0.58 -16.40 10.11
CA TYR A 95 -0.95 -15.65 11.31
C TYR A 95 0.28 -14.94 11.85
N SER A 96 0.85 -14.06 11.06
CA SER A 96 2.03 -13.32 11.48
C SER A 96 1.77 -11.83 11.58
N SER A 97 2.75 -11.10 12.02
CA SER A 97 2.78 -9.66 11.92
C SER A 97 3.21 -9.30 10.50
N PHE A 98 2.46 -8.42 9.87
CA PHE A 98 2.78 -7.86 8.55
C PHE A 98 3.27 -6.44 8.70
N SER A 99 4.25 -6.08 7.89
CA SER A 99 4.73 -4.71 7.80
C SER A 99 4.96 -4.34 6.35
N ARG A 100 4.50 -3.15 5.98
CA ARG A 100 4.73 -2.60 4.64
C ARG A 100 5.05 -1.14 4.74
N SER A 101 6.15 -0.72 4.14
CA SER A 101 6.49 0.69 3.96
C SER A 101 6.49 1.04 2.48
N LEU A 102 5.96 2.19 2.17
CA LEU A 102 5.81 2.70 0.82
C LEU A 102 6.12 4.20 0.81
N LYS A 103 7.07 4.61 -0.02
CA LYS A 103 7.31 6.03 -0.27
C LYS A 103 6.35 6.54 -1.33
N LEU A 104 5.71 7.64 -1.07
CA LEU A 104 4.85 8.34 -2.01
C LEU A 104 5.68 9.37 -2.77
N PRO A 105 5.66 9.36 -4.12
CA PRO A 105 6.51 10.26 -4.90
C PRO A 105 6.11 11.72 -4.83
N ASP A 106 4.84 11.99 -4.51
CA ASP A 106 4.30 13.35 -4.41
C ASP A 106 4.19 13.79 -2.96
N ALA A 107 4.17 15.09 -2.74
CA ALA A 107 3.83 15.65 -1.44
C ALA A 107 2.34 15.40 -1.14
N VAL A 108 2.05 14.94 0.07
CA VAL A 108 0.72 14.55 0.54
C VAL A 108 0.32 15.32 1.81
N GLU A 109 -0.97 15.35 2.07
CA GLU A 109 -1.56 15.91 3.28
C GLU A 109 -1.69 14.80 4.34
N ASP A 110 -0.64 14.61 5.14
CA ASP A 110 -0.56 13.52 6.11
C ASP A 110 -1.74 13.53 7.11
N ASP A 111 -2.08 14.71 7.60
CA ASP A 111 -3.14 14.94 8.59
C ASP A 111 -4.57 14.79 8.04
N LYS A 112 -4.73 14.77 6.72
CA LYS A 112 -6.02 14.53 6.06
C LYS A 112 -6.19 13.10 5.56
N THR A 113 -5.26 12.22 5.89
CA THR A 113 -5.34 10.81 5.52
C THR A 113 -6.50 10.13 6.25
N VAL A 114 -7.31 9.40 5.50
CA VAL A 114 -8.44 8.62 6.01
C VAL A 114 -8.15 7.14 5.85
N ALA A 115 -8.41 6.37 6.90
CA ALA A 115 -8.27 4.92 6.91
C ALA A 115 -9.62 4.26 7.23
N GLU A 116 -10.01 3.27 6.44
CA GLU A 116 -11.20 2.47 6.67
C GLU A 116 -10.84 0.98 6.59
N LEU A 117 -11.26 0.20 7.57
CA LEU A 117 -11.20 -1.26 7.53
C LEU A 117 -12.63 -1.81 7.43
N LYS A 118 -12.93 -2.41 6.29
CA LYS A 118 -14.26 -2.99 6.01
C LYS A 118 -14.11 -4.30 5.27
N ASP A 119 -14.85 -5.29 5.73
CA ASP A 119 -14.88 -6.64 5.10
C ASP A 119 -13.49 -7.26 4.91
N GLY A 120 -12.56 -7.00 5.84
CA GLY A 120 -11.18 -7.48 5.75
C GLY A 120 -10.30 -6.72 4.76
N VAL A 121 -10.77 -5.61 4.21
CA VAL A 121 -9.99 -4.75 3.31
C VAL A 121 -9.70 -3.42 4.00
N LEU A 122 -8.44 -3.10 4.15
CA LEU A 122 -7.98 -1.79 4.56
C LEU A 122 -7.94 -0.88 3.32
N SER A 123 -8.62 0.24 3.40
CA SER A 123 -8.58 1.31 2.38
C SER A 123 -8.02 2.58 3.01
N LEU A 124 -6.99 3.12 2.41
CA LEU A 124 -6.37 4.39 2.80
C LEU A 124 -6.56 5.40 1.70
N THR A 125 -7.08 6.56 2.03
CA THR A 125 -7.17 7.71 1.11
C THR A 125 -6.24 8.79 1.61
N ILE A 126 -5.25 9.15 0.79
CA ILE A 126 -4.19 10.11 1.12
C ILE A 126 -4.25 11.24 0.11
N PRO A 127 -4.77 12.41 0.50
CA PRO A 127 -4.85 13.56 -0.39
C PRO A 127 -3.48 14.09 -0.78
N LEU A 128 -3.33 14.50 -2.05
CA LEU A 128 -2.15 15.21 -2.52
C LEU A 128 -2.15 16.62 -1.94
N ALA A 129 -0.95 17.10 -1.58
CA ALA A 129 -0.78 18.51 -1.25
C ALA A 129 -1.06 19.39 -2.47
N GLU A 130 -1.57 20.61 -2.26
CA GLU A 130 -1.93 21.53 -3.35
C GLU A 130 -0.76 21.80 -4.31
N LYS A 131 0.48 21.84 -3.79
CA LYS A 131 1.70 22.02 -4.61
C LYS A 131 1.98 20.84 -5.56
N SER A 132 1.42 19.66 -5.30
CA SER A 132 1.60 18.46 -6.12
C SER A 132 0.48 18.28 -7.15
N LYS A 133 -0.58 19.08 -7.07
CA LYS A 133 -1.71 19.03 -8.02
C LYS A 133 -1.38 19.82 -9.29
N PRO A 134 -1.87 19.36 -10.46
CA PRO A 134 -1.72 20.10 -11.71
C PRO A 134 -2.32 21.50 -11.60
N LYS A 135 -1.60 22.51 -12.10
CA LYS A 135 -2.07 23.91 -12.15
C LYS A 135 -2.33 24.29 -13.60
N LYS A 136 -3.51 24.85 -13.84
CA LYS A 136 -3.83 25.46 -15.13
C LYS A 136 -3.20 26.85 -15.18
N ILE A 137 -2.40 27.11 -16.22
CA ILE A 137 -1.78 28.41 -16.45
C ILE A 137 -2.67 29.18 -17.42
N ASN A 138 -3.10 30.38 -17.01
CA ASN A 138 -3.84 31.29 -17.88
C ASN A 138 -2.83 32.16 -18.63
N ILE A 139 -3.02 32.24 -19.94
CA ILE A 139 -2.22 33.11 -20.81
C ILE A 139 -2.90 34.47 -20.85
N SER A 140 -2.17 35.50 -20.49
CA SER A 140 -2.62 36.90 -20.60
C SER A 140 -2.29 37.48 -21.97
#